data_f9b6e2273459b56dd6f44591ab6d6f31
#
_entry.id   f9b6e2273459b56dd6f44591ab6d6f31
#
_cell.length_a   1.000
_cell.length_b   1.000
_cell.length_c   1.000
_cell.angle_alpha   90.00
_cell.angle_beta   90.00
_cell.angle_gamma   90.00
#
_symmetry.space_group_name_H-M   'P 1'
#
loop_
_entity.id
_entity.type
_entity.pdbx_description
1 polymer ?
#
loop_
_entity_poly.entity_id
_entity_poly.type
_entity_poly.pdbx_seq_one_letter_code
_entity_poly.pdbx_strand_id
1 'polypeptide(L)'
;MKVVIVGAGEVGFHIARRLAIENNDVVVVDKDPEALRRVSDHIDVKTVHGSGSSPVALEEAGLTEADIILALTNSDETNLVACLVADILPPRSVPLAARRPPKCPALYCGG
;
A
#
# COMPACT_ATOMS: atom_id res chain seq x y z
N MET A 1 12.02 2.30 -6.09
CA MET A 1 11.43 1.53 -5.00
C MET A 1 9.96 1.36 -5.26
N LYS A 2 9.42 0.20 -4.98
CA LYS A 2 7.99 -0.04 -5.14
C LYS A 2 7.28 0.11 -3.81
N VAL A 3 6.26 0.97 -3.77
CA VAL A 3 5.52 1.30 -2.56
C VAL A 3 4.04 1.02 -2.78
N VAL A 4 3.42 0.28 -1.88
CA VAL A 4 1.97 0.09 -1.87
C VAL A 4 1.40 0.93 -0.73
N ILE A 5 0.47 1.81 -1.06
CA ILE A 5 -0.20 2.66 -0.08
C ILE A 5 -1.65 2.19 0.04
N VAL A 6 -2.04 1.81 1.23
CA VAL A 6 -3.42 1.43 1.54
C VAL A 6 -4.10 2.65 2.15
N GLY A 7 -5.02 3.24 1.40
CA GLY A 7 -5.72 4.43 1.82
C GLY A 7 -5.42 5.62 0.92
N ALA A 8 -6.46 6.15 0.26
CA ALA A 8 -6.37 7.28 -0.65
C ALA A 8 -6.97 8.55 -0.05
N GLY A 9 -6.99 8.65 1.27
CA GLY A 9 -7.41 9.85 1.95
C GLY A 9 -6.37 10.95 1.83
N GLU A 10 -6.51 12.00 2.62
CA GLU A 10 -5.65 13.17 2.52
C GLU A 10 -4.17 12.81 2.75
N VAL A 11 -3.90 12.05 3.80
CA VAL A 11 -2.52 11.69 4.12
C VAL A 11 -1.93 10.78 3.03
N GLY A 12 -2.70 9.77 2.61
CA GLY A 12 -2.26 8.86 1.54
C GLY A 12 -1.99 9.60 0.24
N PHE A 13 -2.86 10.57 -0.09
CA PHE A 13 -2.69 11.40 -1.28
C PHE A 13 -1.35 12.17 -1.24
N HIS A 14 -1.06 12.83 -0.13
CA HIS A 14 0.16 13.62 -0.03
C HIS A 14 1.42 12.76 -0.08
N ILE A 15 1.39 11.62 0.57
CA ILE A 15 2.53 10.71 0.56
C ILE A 15 2.72 10.10 -0.82
N ALA A 16 1.64 9.69 -1.47
CA ALA A 16 1.71 9.14 -2.83
C ALA A 16 2.30 10.16 -3.80
N ARG A 17 1.86 11.41 -3.70
CA ARG A 17 2.37 12.47 -4.55
C ARG A 17 3.86 12.68 -4.35
N ARG A 18 4.30 12.72 -3.10
CA ARG A 18 5.72 12.91 -2.81
C ARG A 18 6.58 11.78 -3.34
N LEU A 19 6.13 10.56 -3.13
CA LEU A 19 6.88 9.39 -3.59
C LEU A 19 6.91 9.29 -5.11
N ALA A 20 5.81 9.65 -5.77
CA ALA A 20 5.76 9.64 -7.23
C ALA A 20 6.71 10.69 -7.82
N ILE A 21 6.79 11.86 -7.22
CA ILE A 21 7.70 12.91 -7.65
C ILE A 21 9.15 12.44 -7.54
N GLU A 22 9.44 11.61 -6.57
CA GLU A 22 10.79 11.07 -6.35
C GLU A 22 11.05 9.82 -7.19
N ASN A 23 10.23 9.57 -8.20
CA ASN A 23 10.38 8.46 -9.16
C ASN A 23 10.22 7.07 -8.55
N ASN A 24 9.47 6.94 -7.49
CA ASN A 24 9.11 5.64 -6.96
C ASN A 24 7.90 5.09 -7.69
N ASP A 25 7.81 3.76 -7.76
CA ASP A 25 6.67 3.07 -8.32
C ASP A 25 5.61 2.93 -7.24
N VAL A 26 4.55 3.72 -7.33
CA VAL A 26 3.54 3.80 -6.27
C VAL A 26 2.22 3.20 -6.74
N VAL A 27 1.63 2.36 -5.89
CA VAL A 27 0.29 1.82 -6.11
C VAL A 27 -0.56 2.19 -4.90
N VAL A 28 -1.75 2.73 -5.15
CA VAL A 28 -2.67 3.13 -4.09
C VAL A 28 -3.88 2.22 -4.10
N VAL A 29 -4.22 1.65 -2.96
CA VAL A 29 -5.37 0.77 -2.78
C VAL A 29 -6.40 1.47 -1.91
N ASP A 30 -7.65 1.53 -2.36
CA ASP A 30 -8.75 2.06 -1.57
C ASP A 30 -10.05 1.43 -2.02
N LYS A 31 -11.00 1.35 -1.11
CA LYS A 31 -12.34 0.84 -1.42
C LYS A 31 -13.24 1.92 -2.03
N ASP A 32 -12.85 3.17 -1.95
CA ASP A 32 -13.62 4.28 -2.48
C ASP A 32 -13.12 4.67 -3.87
N PRO A 33 -13.89 4.40 -4.93
CA PRO A 33 -13.46 4.71 -6.29
C PRO A 33 -13.29 6.21 -6.54
N GLU A 34 -14.01 7.05 -5.82
CA GLU A 34 -13.86 8.50 -5.99
C GLU A 34 -12.53 8.99 -5.42
N ALA A 35 -12.10 8.43 -4.29
CA ALA A 35 -10.80 8.75 -3.73
C ALA A 35 -9.68 8.34 -4.67
N LEU A 36 -9.80 7.15 -5.28
CA LEU A 36 -8.83 6.68 -6.26
C LEU A 36 -8.80 7.55 -7.50
N ARG A 37 -9.96 8.00 -7.97
CA ARG A 37 -10.02 8.89 -9.12
C ARG A 37 -9.30 10.21 -8.83
N ARG A 38 -9.53 10.77 -7.67
CA ARG A 38 -8.86 12.02 -7.28
C ARG A 38 -7.35 11.86 -7.27
N VAL A 39 -6.88 10.73 -6.78
CA VAL A 39 -5.45 10.44 -6.78
C VAL A 39 -4.93 10.31 -8.21
N SER A 40 -5.57 9.51 -9.04
CA SER A 40 -5.10 9.26 -10.40
C SER A 40 -5.19 10.49 -11.30
N ASP A 41 -6.11 11.41 -11.02
CA ASP A 41 -6.24 12.65 -11.79
C ASP A 41 -5.11 13.63 -11.52
N HIS A 42 -4.47 13.54 -10.38
CA HIS A 42 -3.46 14.50 -9.95
C HIS A 42 -2.05 13.93 -9.87
N ILE A 43 -1.93 12.62 -9.82
CA ILE A 43 -0.64 11.96 -9.60
C ILE A 43 -0.50 10.79 -10.56
N ASP A 44 0.70 10.59 -11.06
CA ASP A 44 1.00 9.45 -11.93
C ASP A 44 1.29 8.22 -11.07
N VAL A 45 0.24 7.54 -10.65
CA VAL A 45 0.33 6.32 -9.84
C VAL A 45 -0.69 5.30 -10.33
N LYS A 46 -0.47 4.04 -10.01
CA LYS A 46 -1.46 2.99 -10.24
C LYS A 46 -2.45 2.97 -9.09
N THR A 47 -3.68 2.63 -9.40
CA THR A 47 -4.71 2.49 -8.37
C THR A 47 -5.34 1.10 -8.46
N VAL A 48 -5.70 0.56 -7.30
CA VAL A 48 -6.42 -0.71 -7.20
C VAL A 48 -7.65 -0.47 -6.34
N HIS A 49 -8.82 -0.79 -6.89
CA HIS A 49 -10.08 -0.65 -6.17
C HIS A 49 -10.34 -1.92 -5.37
N GLY A 50 -10.30 -1.81 -4.08
CA GLY A 50 -10.55 -2.93 -3.19
C GLY A 50 -10.27 -2.58 -1.75
N SER A 51 -10.62 -3.49 -0.86
CA SER A 51 -10.36 -3.29 0.56
C SER A 51 -8.88 -3.53 0.89
N GLY A 52 -8.31 -2.68 1.71
CA GLY A 52 -6.95 -2.87 2.22
C GLY A 52 -6.80 -4.09 3.11
N SER A 53 -7.91 -4.71 3.52
CA SER A 53 -7.86 -5.96 4.29
C SER A 53 -8.06 -7.19 3.40
N SER A 54 -8.19 -7.02 2.10
CA SER A 54 -8.36 -8.12 1.15
C SER A 54 -7.02 -8.58 0.60
N PRO A 55 -6.62 -9.85 0.84
CA PRO A 55 -5.38 -10.35 0.25
C PRO A 55 -5.37 -10.28 -1.28
N VAL A 56 -6.54 -10.48 -1.91
CA VAL A 56 -6.65 -10.43 -3.36
C VAL A 56 -6.34 -9.02 -3.88
N ALA A 57 -6.91 -7.99 -3.27
CA ALA A 57 -6.66 -6.62 -3.67
C ALA A 57 -5.19 -6.24 -3.47
N LEU A 58 -4.61 -6.67 -2.37
CA LEU A 58 -3.21 -6.39 -2.08
C LEU A 58 -2.27 -7.11 -3.04
N GLU A 59 -2.62 -8.34 -3.45
CA GLU A 59 -1.85 -9.04 -4.48
C GLU A 59 -1.94 -8.34 -5.82
N GLU A 60 -3.12 -7.86 -6.21
CA GLU A 60 -3.28 -7.06 -7.42
C GLU A 60 -2.42 -5.82 -7.41
N ALA A 61 -2.26 -5.22 -6.26
CA ALA A 61 -1.40 -4.05 -6.09
C ALA A 61 0.08 -4.39 -6.18
N GLY A 62 0.44 -5.66 -6.21
CA GLY A 62 1.83 -6.08 -6.28
C GLY A 62 2.50 -6.14 -4.92
N LEU A 63 1.76 -6.49 -3.89
CA LEU A 63 2.29 -6.54 -2.54
C LEU A 63 3.51 -7.43 -2.41
N THR A 64 3.54 -8.57 -3.10
CA THR A 64 4.65 -9.51 -3.01
C THR A 64 5.94 -8.95 -3.60
N GLU A 65 5.84 -7.95 -4.45
CA GLU A 65 6.99 -7.29 -5.08
C GLU A 65 7.32 -5.95 -4.43
N ALA A 66 6.50 -5.50 -3.50
CA ALA A 66 6.66 -4.20 -2.89
C ALA A 66 7.83 -4.17 -1.91
N ASP A 67 8.50 -3.04 -1.86
CA ASP A 67 9.55 -2.80 -0.88
C ASP A 67 8.96 -2.32 0.44
N ILE A 68 7.87 -1.56 0.37
CA ILE A 68 7.22 -0.99 1.54
C ILE A 68 5.71 -1.00 1.34
N ILE A 69 4.98 -1.26 2.41
CA ILE A 69 3.54 -1.03 2.47
C ILE A 69 3.25 0.01 3.55
N LEU A 70 2.43 0.99 3.20
CA LEU A 70 2.00 2.04 4.13
C LEU A 70 0.49 1.93 4.29
N ALA A 71 0.02 1.63 5.49
CA ALA A 71 -1.40 1.50 5.77
C ALA A 71 -1.91 2.77 6.45
N LEU A 72 -2.61 3.60 5.68
CA LEU A 72 -2.99 4.96 6.08
C LEU A 72 -4.49 5.20 5.98
N THR A 73 -5.30 4.18 6.24
CA THR A 73 -6.76 4.34 6.25
C THR A 73 -7.25 4.89 7.58
N ASN A 74 -8.51 5.30 7.62
CA ASN A 74 -9.16 5.72 8.86
C ASN A 74 -9.54 4.54 9.75
N SER A 75 -9.38 3.32 9.27
CA SER A 75 -9.75 2.11 10.00
C SER A 75 -8.49 1.44 10.55
N ASP A 76 -8.35 1.44 11.86
CA ASP A 76 -7.23 0.75 12.51
C ASP A 76 -7.26 -0.75 12.22
N GLU A 77 -8.46 -1.34 12.13
CA GLU A 77 -8.59 -2.76 11.80
C GLU A 77 -8.07 -3.04 10.40
N THR A 78 -8.46 -2.22 9.42
CA THR A 78 -7.99 -2.39 8.04
C THR A 78 -6.48 -2.24 7.98
N ASN A 79 -5.92 -1.26 8.67
CA ASN A 79 -4.49 -1.03 8.69
C ASN A 79 -3.76 -2.23 9.29
N LEU A 80 -4.27 -2.75 10.40
CA LEU A 80 -3.67 -3.91 11.06
C LEU A 80 -3.73 -5.14 10.16
N VAL A 81 -4.88 -5.40 9.54
CA VAL A 81 -5.03 -6.56 8.67
C VAL A 81 -4.12 -6.43 7.45
N ALA A 82 -4.02 -5.25 6.86
CA ALA A 82 -3.12 -5.03 5.72
C ALA A 82 -1.67 -5.34 6.09
N CYS A 83 -1.24 -4.92 7.26
CA CYS A 83 0.11 -5.22 7.75
C CYS A 83 0.32 -6.71 7.97
N LEU A 84 -0.68 -7.40 8.54
CA LEU A 84 -0.60 -8.84 8.76
C LEU A 84 -0.54 -9.60 7.44
N VAL A 85 -1.33 -9.20 6.46
CA VAL A 85 -1.31 -9.83 5.13
C VAL A 85 0.05 -9.63 4.48
N ALA A 86 0.60 -8.44 4.59
CA ALA A 86 1.93 -8.14 4.04
C ALA A 86 3.01 -9.00 4.67
N ASP A 87 2.86 -9.32 5.96
CA ASP A 87 3.81 -10.16 6.67
C ASP A 87 3.69 -11.63 6.25
N ILE A 88 2.48 -12.08 5.94
CA ILE A 88 2.23 -13.46 5.56
C ILE A 88 2.62 -13.74 4.10
N LEU A 89 2.40 -12.78 3.19
CA LEU A 89 2.69 -12.95 1.78
C LEU A 89 4.15 -12.61 1.49
N PRO A 90 4.99 -13.61 1.25
CA PRO A 90 6.41 -13.35 1.01
C PRO A 90 6.65 -12.75 -0.37
N PRO A 91 7.65 -11.90 -0.52
CA PRO A 91 8.10 -11.44 -1.82
C PRO A 91 8.53 -12.63 -2.69
N ARG A 92 8.10 -12.65 -3.93
CA ARG A 92 8.39 -13.76 -4.85
C ARG A 92 9.87 -13.89 -5.15
N SER A 93 10.56 -12.77 -5.26
CA SER A 93 11.94 -12.75 -5.71
C SER A 93 12.96 -12.91 -4.59
N VAL A 94 12.51 -13.04 -3.35
CA VAL A 94 13.41 -13.09 -2.20
C VAL A 94 13.36 -14.47 -1.55
N PRO A 95 14.47 -15.17 -1.43
CA PRO A 95 14.53 -16.45 -0.72
C PRO A 95 14.05 -16.29 0.72
N LEU A 96 13.46 -17.34 1.26
CA LEU A 96 12.92 -17.31 2.62
C LEU A 96 13.97 -16.85 3.63
N ALA A 97 15.21 -17.31 3.49
CA ALA A 97 16.28 -16.98 4.40
C ALA A 97 16.71 -15.51 4.35
N ALA A 98 16.40 -14.84 3.25
CA ALA A 98 16.74 -13.43 3.06
C ALA A 98 15.54 -12.51 3.23
N ARG A 99 14.40 -13.05 3.69
CA ARG A 99 13.18 -12.26 3.85
C ARG A 99 13.37 -11.21 4.93
N ARG A 100 13.00 -9.99 4.61
CA ARG A 100 13.07 -8.90 5.57
C ARG A 100 12.03 -9.07 6.67
N PRO A 101 12.24 -8.41 7.84
CA PRO A 101 11.21 -8.31 8.88
C PRO A 101 9.92 -7.72 8.31
N PRO A 102 8.80 -7.76 9.05
CA PRO A 102 7.53 -7.24 8.60
C PRO A 102 7.66 -5.88 7.96
N LYS A 103 7.04 -5.72 6.79
CA LYS A 103 7.17 -4.49 5.99
C LYS A 103 6.28 -3.36 6.46
N CYS A 104 5.29 -3.67 7.25
CA CYS A 104 4.38 -2.68 7.77
C CYS A 104 4.68 -2.45 9.24
N PRO A 105 5.62 -1.60 9.55
CA PRO A 105 5.86 -1.27 10.94
C PRO A 105 4.61 -0.58 11.50
N ALA A 106 4.27 -0.93 12.71
CA ALA A 106 3.08 -0.43 13.36
C ALA A 106 2.96 1.08 13.35
N LEU A 107 4.07 1.76 13.26
CA LEU A 107 4.11 3.23 13.26
C LEU A 107 3.38 3.87 12.09
N TYR A 108 3.14 3.11 11.02
CA TYR A 108 2.42 3.66 9.86
C TYR A 108 0.96 3.28 9.84
N CYS A 109 0.51 2.53 10.81
CA CYS A 109 -0.86 2.06 10.85
C CYS A 109 -1.70 3.01 11.68
N GLY A 110 -2.52 3.80 11.00
CA GLY A 110 -3.43 4.68 11.68
C GLY A 110 -2.82 5.93 12.25
N GLY A 111 -1.57 6.09 12.07
CA GLY A 111 -0.81 7.28 12.45
C GLY A 111 -1.23 8.07 13.62
#